data_1481001660dd6fa0b499662adbb33a69
#
_entry.id   1481001660dd6fa0b499662adbb33a69
#
_cell.length_a   1.000
_cell.length_b   1.000
_cell.length_c   1.000
_cell.angle_alpha   90.00
_cell.angle_beta   90.00
_cell.angle_gamma   90.00
#
_symmetry.space_group_name_H-M   'P 1'
#
loop_
_entity.id
_entity.type
_entity.pdbx_description
1 polymer ?
#
loop_
_entity_poly.entity_id
_entity_poly.type
_entity_poly.pdbx_seq_one_letter_code
_entity_poly.pdbx_strand_id
1 'polypeptide(L)'
;MTIVAGPVEQPTPPGVARVDVKTASEMFEALDTALSAGSVDLLAMVAAVSDVHLENPLAHKSPKSSMLSDLGGLQWAQERDLLGALIERHGARVPSLGFAAQTLPKEGDRPAALRSLGEEKMRRKGADALFANEVGRPGVGFESETNEGVLLVRDEGDAVTSRTSPPSMAKDALAGWILDHLLTGGVIGY
;
A
#
# COMPACT_ATOMS: atom_id res chain seq x y z
N MET A 1 -17.96 -0.09 5.24
CA MET A 1 -16.57 0.13 4.78
C MET A 1 -16.12 1.51 5.21
N THR A 2 -14.85 1.65 5.59
CA THR A 2 -14.23 2.95 5.93
C THR A 2 -13.01 3.14 5.04
N ILE A 3 -12.83 4.35 4.49
CA ILE A 3 -11.63 4.75 3.75
C ILE A 3 -10.88 5.79 4.60
N VAL A 4 -9.59 5.55 4.86
CA VAL A 4 -8.66 6.58 5.34
C VAL A 4 -7.90 7.09 4.12
N ALA A 5 -8.11 8.35 3.76
CA ALA A 5 -7.64 8.94 2.51
C ALA A 5 -6.60 10.03 2.76
N GLY A 6 -5.45 9.92 2.11
CA GLY A 6 -4.53 11.03 1.95
C GLY A 6 -5.11 12.12 1.03
N PRO A 7 -4.32 13.15 0.67
CA PRO A 7 -4.78 14.24 -0.20
C PRO A 7 -5.00 13.74 -1.64
N VAL A 8 -6.19 13.19 -1.91
CA VAL A 8 -6.63 12.68 -3.21
C VAL A 8 -7.95 13.35 -3.64
N GLU A 9 -8.12 13.57 -4.94
CA GLU A 9 -9.30 14.22 -5.51
C GLU A 9 -10.48 13.26 -5.75
N GLN A 10 -10.26 11.96 -5.59
CA GLN A 10 -11.27 10.94 -5.85
C GLN A 10 -12.47 11.11 -4.90
N PRO A 11 -13.71 11.11 -5.43
CA PRO A 11 -14.90 11.21 -4.60
C PRO A 11 -15.07 9.98 -3.70
N THR A 12 -15.72 10.17 -2.57
CA THR A 12 -16.10 9.07 -1.69
C THR A 12 -17.21 8.24 -2.32
N PRO A 13 -17.05 6.92 -2.48
CA PRO A 13 -18.12 6.07 -2.97
C PRO A 13 -19.36 6.11 -2.06
N PRO A 14 -20.58 5.95 -2.61
CA PRO A 14 -21.80 5.91 -1.80
C PRO A 14 -21.76 4.84 -0.69
N GLY A 15 -22.20 5.20 0.50
CA GLY A 15 -22.26 4.28 1.66
C GLY A 15 -20.91 3.99 2.33
N VAL A 16 -19.86 4.70 1.97
CA VAL A 16 -18.52 4.56 2.56
C VAL A 16 -18.25 5.72 3.50
N ALA A 17 -17.81 5.43 4.72
CA ALA A 17 -17.27 6.45 5.63
C ALA A 17 -15.86 6.85 5.17
N ARG A 18 -15.53 8.15 5.28
CA ARG A 18 -14.21 8.66 4.90
C ARG A 18 -13.58 9.44 6.04
N VAL A 19 -12.29 9.20 6.27
CA VAL A 19 -11.44 9.96 7.18
C VAL A 19 -10.30 10.53 6.33
N ASP A 20 -10.26 11.86 6.20
CA ASP A 20 -9.19 12.55 5.47
C ASP A 20 -7.99 12.79 6.38
N VAL A 21 -6.80 12.48 5.89
CA VAL A 21 -5.53 12.65 6.58
C VAL A 21 -4.50 13.29 5.65
N LYS A 22 -3.46 13.90 6.21
CA LYS A 22 -2.41 14.60 5.42
C LYS A 22 -1.04 13.98 5.59
N THR A 23 -0.78 13.35 6.73
CA THR A 23 0.51 12.79 7.09
C THR A 23 0.44 11.29 7.31
N ALA A 24 1.59 10.62 7.25
CA ALA A 24 1.71 9.20 7.57
C ALA A 24 1.30 8.90 9.02
N SER A 25 1.66 9.79 9.96
CA SER A 25 1.27 9.67 11.37
C SER A 25 -0.25 9.75 11.55
N GLU A 26 -0.92 10.73 10.94
CA GLU A 26 -2.38 10.84 10.97
C GLU A 26 -3.05 9.61 10.34
N MET A 27 -2.49 9.07 9.23
CA MET A 27 -2.98 7.85 8.62
C MET A 27 -2.87 6.66 9.56
N PHE A 28 -1.72 6.50 10.22
CA PHE A 28 -1.53 5.45 11.21
C PHE A 28 -2.55 5.53 12.34
N GLU A 29 -2.71 6.70 12.94
CA GLU A 29 -3.64 6.93 14.06
C GLU A 29 -5.10 6.67 13.68
N ALA A 30 -5.51 7.12 12.49
CA ALA A 30 -6.87 6.89 11.99
C ALA A 30 -7.13 5.41 11.73
N LEU A 31 -6.18 4.68 11.14
CA LEU A 31 -6.27 3.24 10.91
C LEU A 31 -6.24 2.47 12.23
N ASP A 32 -5.33 2.79 13.15
CA ASP A 32 -5.24 2.17 14.47
C ASP A 32 -6.54 2.33 15.27
N THR A 33 -7.14 3.51 15.21
CA THR A 33 -8.45 3.78 15.83
C THR A 33 -9.55 2.93 15.21
N ALA A 34 -9.61 2.87 13.87
CA ALA A 34 -10.61 2.08 13.15
C ALA A 34 -10.49 0.58 13.45
N LEU A 35 -9.27 0.05 13.47
CA LEU A 35 -8.96 -1.36 13.76
C LEU A 35 -9.24 -1.72 15.23
N SER A 36 -9.12 -0.76 16.15
CA SER A 36 -9.41 -0.93 17.58
C SER A 36 -10.90 -0.89 17.90
N ALA A 37 -11.72 -0.23 17.07
CA ALA A 37 -13.12 0.05 17.35
C ALA A 37 -14.08 -1.13 17.12
N GLY A 38 -13.68 -2.19 16.40
CA GLY A 38 -14.57 -3.30 16.10
C GLY A 38 -13.97 -4.40 15.23
N SER A 39 -14.83 -5.31 14.76
CA SER A 39 -14.44 -6.34 13.80
C SER A 39 -14.18 -5.70 12.43
N VAL A 40 -13.03 -5.97 11.87
CA VAL A 40 -12.63 -5.58 10.52
C VAL A 40 -12.29 -6.84 9.75
N ASP A 41 -12.93 -7.03 8.61
CA ASP A 41 -12.76 -8.24 7.78
C ASP A 41 -11.47 -8.19 6.96
N LEU A 42 -11.00 -6.99 6.61
CA LEU A 42 -9.77 -6.80 5.83
C LEU A 42 -9.20 -5.38 6.03
N LEU A 43 -7.90 -5.29 6.29
CA LEU A 43 -7.11 -4.08 6.14
C LEU A 43 -6.43 -4.07 4.76
N ALA A 44 -6.87 -3.21 3.84
CA ALA A 44 -6.22 -3.03 2.54
C ALA A 44 -5.39 -1.74 2.51
N MET A 45 -4.06 -1.87 2.51
CA MET A 45 -3.12 -0.74 2.42
C MET A 45 -2.68 -0.50 0.98
N VAL A 46 -3.38 0.43 0.31
CA VAL A 46 -3.16 0.79 -1.11
C VAL A 46 -2.44 2.13 -1.26
N ALA A 47 -2.43 2.94 -0.20
CA ALA A 47 -1.84 4.27 -0.23
C ALA A 47 -0.31 4.23 -0.48
N ALA A 48 0.17 5.10 -1.38
CA ALA A 48 1.58 5.35 -1.59
C ALA A 48 2.10 6.31 -0.51
N VAL A 49 2.49 5.78 0.63
CA VAL A 49 3.10 6.56 1.72
C VAL A 49 4.58 6.74 1.45
N SER A 50 5.12 7.93 1.72
CA SER A 50 6.56 8.21 1.58
C SER A 50 7.39 7.34 2.53
N ASP A 51 8.55 6.90 2.07
CA ASP A 51 9.50 6.14 2.91
C ASP A 51 10.34 7.05 3.83
N VAL A 52 10.27 8.37 3.63
CA VAL A 52 11.01 9.38 4.41
C VAL A 52 10.15 10.61 4.68
N HIS A 53 10.43 11.29 5.77
CA HIS A 53 9.85 12.59 6.10
C HIS A 53 10.91 13.58 6.59
N LEU A 54 10.53 14.85 6.67
CA LEU A 54 11.37 15.89 7.29
C LEU A 54 11.10 15.95 8.80
N GLU A 55 12.14 15.77 9.62
CA GLU A 55 12.03 15.92 11.08
C GLU A 55 11.80 17.38 11.48
N ASN A 56 12.40 18.30 10.72
CA ASN A 56 12.38 19.73 10.99
C ASN A 56 11.86 20.54 9.78
N PRO A 57 10.56 20.35 9.39
CA PRO A 57 10.01 21.12 8.27
C PRO A 57 10.03 22.61 8.55
N LEU A 58 10.29 23.42 7.51
CA LEU A 58 10.29 24.84 7.63
C LEU A 58 8.88 25.35 7.95
N ALA A 59 8.75 26.11 9.07
CA ALA A 59 7.47 26.67 9.49
C ALA A 59 6.97 27.81 8.58
N HIS A 60 7.88 28.41 7.79
CA HIS A 60 7.58 29.56 6.94
C HIS A 60 8.22 29.40 5.56
N LYS A 61 7.69 30.13 4.57
CA LYS A 61 8.28 30.20 3.25
C LYS A 61 9.66 30.86 3.34
N SER A 62 10.71 30.16 2.91
CA SER A 62 12.06 30.69 2.87
C SER A 62 12.20 31.81 1.84
N PRO A 63 12.82 32.97 2.22
CA PRO A 63 13.24 33.99 1.28
C PRO A 63 14.25 33.41 0.27
N LYS A 64 14.27 33.96 -0.95
CA LYS A 64 15.24 33.51 -1.98
C LYS A 64 16.69 33.62 -1.51
N SER A 65 17.00 34.61 -0.68
CA SER A 65 18.36 34.89 -0.16
C SER A 65 18.86 33.82 0.83
N SER A 66 17.99 33.15 1.57
CA SER A 66 18.34 32.11 2.55
C SER A 66 17.96 30.71 2.13
N MET A 67 17.28 30.52 0.99
CA MET A 67 16.70 29.25 0.58
C MET A 67 17.71 28.08 0.60
N LEU A 68 18.92 28.28 0.05
CA LEU A 68 19.92 27.21 0.02
C LEU A 68 20.43 26.85 1.43
N SER A 69 20.58 27.82 2.29
CA SER A 69 20.96 27.60 3.69
C SER A 69 19.86 26.87 4.46
N ASP A 70 18.61 27.30 4.28
CA ASP A 70 17.44 26.72 4.95
C ASP A 70 17.22 25.27 4.48
N LEU A 71 17.33 25.01 3.18
CA LEU A 71 17.26 23.64 2.62
C LEU A 71 18.42 22.76 3.09
N GLY A 72 19.62 23.33 3.22
CA GLY A 72 20.80 22.62 3.74
C GLY A 72 20.70 22.23 5.22
N GLY A 73 19.81 22.87 5.97
CA GLY A 73 19.52 22.56 7.37
C GLY A 73 18.42 21.51 7.59
N LEU A 74 17.77 21.03 6.52
CA LEU A 74 16.70 20.04 6.65
C LEU A 74 17.27 18.67 7.02
N GLN A 75 16.60 18.00 7.96
CA GLN A 75 16.93 16.66 8.40
C GLN A 75 15.85 15.67 7.93
N TRP A 76 16.31 14.60 7.30
CA TRP A 76 15.45 13.53 6.81
C TRP A 76 15.48 12.35 7.77
N ALA A 77 14.30 11.85 8.11
CA ALA A 77 14.15 10.60 8.86
C ALA A 77 13.39 9.56 8.04
N GLN A 78 13.61 8.31 8.39
CA GLN A 78 12.85 7.22 7.81
C GLN A 78 11.42 7.24 8.34
N GLU A 79 10.43 7.13 7.46
CA GLU A 79 9.04 6.99 7.86
C GLU A 79 8.77 5.56 8.38
N ARG A 80 7.79 5.45 9.28
CA ARG A 80 7.35 4.17 9.80
C ARG A 80 6.74 3.33 8.68
N ASP A 81 7.03 2.04 8.64
CA ASP A 81 6.26 1.10 7.83
C ASP A 81 4.86 0.93 8.45
N LEU A 82 3.89 1.67 7.92
CA LEU A 82 2.53 1.72 8.48
C LEU A 82 1.87 0.33 8.49
N LEU A 83 1.98 -0.41 7.38
CA LEU A 83 1.38 -1.74 7.27
C LEU A 83 2.02 -2.70 8.26
N GLY A 84 3.36 -2.78 8.32
CA GLY A 84 4.08 -3.64 9.25
C GLY A 84 3.73 -3.33 10.70
N ALA A 85 3.69 -2.05 11.08
CA ALA A 85 3.35 -1.63 12.43
C ALA A 85 1.88 -1.91 12.81
N LEU A 86 0.94 -1.78 11.87
CA LEU A 86 -0.48 -2.13 12.09
C LEU A 86 -0.66 -3.65 12.21
N ILE A 87 0.07 -4.45 11.41
CA ILE A 87 0.05 -5.91 11.50
C ILE A 87 0.63 -6.38 12.83
N GLU A 88 1.74 -5.81 13.28
CA GLU A 88 2.32 -6.13 14.58
C GLU A 88 1.30 -5.90 15.71
N ARG A 89 0.50 -4.86 15.61
CA ARG A 89 -0.48 -4.47 16.63
C ARG A 89 -1.81 -5.22 16.55
N HIS A 90 -2.30 -5.51 15.36
CA HIS A 90 -3.67 -6.01 15.09
C HIS A 90 -3.72 -7.31 14.29
N GLY A 91 -2.60 -7.76 13.71
CA GLY A 91 -2.55 -8.83 12.70
C GLY A 91 -3.19 -10.16 13.13
N ALA A 92 -3.15 -10.49 14.44
CA ALA A 92 -3.83 -11.67 14.94
C ALA A 92 -5.37 -11.62 14.84
N ARG A 93 -5.94 -10.47 14.51
CA ARG A 93 -7.41 -10.24 14.46
C ARG A 93 -7.91 -9.77 13.11
N VAL A 94 -7.03 -9.24 12.26
CA VAL A 94 -7.42 -8.55 11.01
C VAL A 94 -6.55 -9.02 9.86
N PRO A 95 -7.13 -9.73 8.89
CA PRO A 95 -6.45 -10.04 7.65
C PRO A 95 -5.93 -8.79 6.94
N SER A 96 -4.80 -8.90 6.27
CA SER A 96 -4.10 -7.75 5.68
C SER A 96 -3.74 -7.97 4.21
N LEU A 97 -3.97 -6.94 3.40
CA LEU A 97 -3.55 -6.84 2.01
C LEU A 97 -2.63 -5.64 1.82
N GLY A 98 -1.40 -5.87 1.41
CA GLY A 98 -0.47 -4.83 1.01
C GLY A 98 -0.43 -4.62 -0.50
N PHE A 99 0.05 -3.44 -0.91
CA PHE A 99 0.37 -3.14 -2.31
C PHE A 99 1.86 -2.81 -2.44
N ALA A 100 2.47 -3.27 -3.55
CA ALA A 100 3.88 -3.05 -3.83
C ALA A 100 4.12 -2.68 -5.29
N ALA A 101 4.38 -1.39 -5.53
CA ALA A 101 4.90 -0.92 -6.81
C ALA A 101 6.39 -1.29 -6.90
N GLN A 102 6.80 -1.97 -7.99
CA GLN A 102 8.15 -2.46 -8.18
C GLN A 102 8.75 -1.99 -9.50
N THR A 103 9.99 -1.52 -9.46
CA THR A 103 10.79 -1.34 -10.67
C THR A 103 11.57 -2.62 -10.93
N LEU A 104 11.38 -3.22 -12.09
CA LEU A 104 12.04 -4.48 -12.44
C LEU A 104 13.34 -4.26 -13.22
N PRO A 105 14.28 -5.21 -13.16
CA PRO A 105 15.43 -5.24 -14.05
C PRO A 105 15.01 -5.17 -15.53
N LYS A 106 15.84 -4.55 -16.35
CA LYS A 106 15.56 -4.45 -17.81
C LYS A 106 15.61 -5.80 -18.51
N GLU A 107 16.40 -6.73 -17.99
CA GLU A 107 16.65 -8.06 -18.56
C GLU A 107 16.24 -9.15 -17.57
N GLY A 108 15.89 -10.34 -18.08
CA GLY A 108 15.51 -11.50 -17.29
C GLY A 108 14.01 -11.83 -17.31
N ASP A 109 13.63 -12.83 -16.51
CA ASP A 109 12.22 -13.24 -16.34
C ASP A 109 11.52 -12.24 -15.42
N ARG A 110 10.82 -11.28 -16.04
CA ARG A 110 10.11 -10.19 -15.32
C ARG A 110 9.00 -10.69 -14.41
N PRO A 111 8.13 -11.64 -14.82
CA PRO A 111 7.14 -12.23 -13.92
C PRO A 111 7.74 -12.91 -12.70
N ALA A 112 8.80 -13.68 -12.87
CA ALA A 112 9.51 -14.31 -11.75
C ALA A 112 10.16 -13.28 -10.82
N ALA A 113 10.78 -12.23 -11.37
CA ALA A 113 11.36 -11.14 -10.59
C ALA A 113 10.29 -10.39 -9.78
N LEU A 114 9.14 -10.07 -10.40
CA LEU A 114 8.03 -9.41 -9.71
C LEU A 114 7.50 -10.24 -8.55
N ARG A 115 7.34 -11.55 -8.77
CA ARG A 115 6.92 -12.49 -7.74
C ARG A 115 7.92 -12.52 -6.58
N SER A 116 9.20 -12.70 -6.86
CA SER A 116 10.25 -12.78 -5.83
C SER A 116 10.33 -11.52 -4.97
N LEU A 117 10.31 -10.34 -5.60
CA LEU A 117 10.31 -9.06 -4.89
C LEU A 117 9.02 -8.85 -4.07
N GLY A 118 7.89 -9.30 -4.59
CA GLY A 118 6.61 -9.28 -3.88
C GLY A 118 6.62 -10.19 -2.65
N GLU A 119 7.12 -11.43 -2.78
CA GLU A 119 7.23 -12.39 -1.68
C GLU A 119 8.16 -11.85 -0.57
N GLU A 120 9.31 -11.30 -0.93
CA GLU A 120 10.24 -10.68 0.03
C GLU A 120 9.54 -9.56 0.81
N LYS A 121 8.85 -8.64 0.11
CA LYS A 121 8.11 -7.55 0.76
C LYS A 121 6.98 -8.06 1.65
N MET A 122 6.22 -9.04 1.19
CA MET A 122 5.11 -9.62 1.96
C MET A 122 5.61 -10.23 3.26
N ARG A 123 6.67 -11.04 3.22
CA ARG A 123 7.29 -11.65 4.40
C ARG A 123 7.86 -10.60 5.36
N ARG A 124 8.55 -9.59 4.84
CA ARG A 124 9.13 -8.51 5.66
C ARG A 124 8.05 -7.71 6.40
N LYS A 125 6.89 -7.49 5.79
CA LYS A 125 5.77 -6.76 6.39
C LYS A 125 4.87 -7.66 7.25
N GLY A 126 4.99 -8.97 7.14
CA GLY A 126 4.11 -9.93 7.80
C GLY A 126 2.68 -9.97 7.22
N ALA A 127 2.47 -9.45 6.00
CA ALA A 127 1.14 -9.38 5.40
C ALA A 127 0.60 -10.76 5.01
N ASP A 128 -0.73 -10.94 5.07
CA ASP A 128 -1.40 -12.18 4.66
C ASP A 128 -1.54 -12.27 3.15
N ALA A 129 -1.67 -11.12 2.50
CA ALA A 129 -1.65 -11.00 1.06
C ALA A 129 -0.91 -9.74 0.59
N LEU A 130 -0.38 -9.78 -0.64
CA LEU A 130 0.26 -8.64 -1.26
C LEU A 130 0.02 -8.65 -2.77
N PHE A 131 -0.45 -7.53 -3.31
CA PHE A 131 -0.49 -7.32 -4.74
C PHE A 131 0.74 -6.54 -5.19
N ALA A 132 1.58 -7.16 -6.02
CA ALA A 132 2.77 -6.55 -6.59
C ALA A 132 2.52 -6.19 -8.06
N ASN A 133 2.78 -4.94 -8.43
CA ASN A 133 2.71 -4.48 -9.82
C ASN A 133 4.01 -3.80 -10.24
N GLU A 134 4.29 -3.89 -11.54
CA GLU A 134 5.41 -3.19 -12.13
C GLU A 134 5.07 -1.71 -12.35
N VAL A 135 6.03 -0.81 -12.08
CA VAL A 135 5.97 0.61 -12.40
C VAL A 135 7.18 1.05 -13.20
N GLY A 136 7.09 2.25 -13.82
CA GLY A 136 8.17 2.80 -14.63
C GLY A 136 8.17 2.35 -16.09
N ARG A 137 7.13 1.65 -16.55
CA ARG A 137 6.90 1.29 -17.94
C ARG A 137 5.81 2.19 -18.53
N PRO A 138 5.96 2.70 -19.77
CA PRO A 138 4.92 3.51 -20.42
C PRO A 138 3.57 2.78 -20.47
N GLY A 139 2.50 3.44 -20.06
CA GLY A 139 1.13 2.91 -20.09
C GLY A 139 0.75 1.94 -18.97
N VAL A 140 1.62 1.73 -17.97
CA VAL A 140 1.34 0.85 -16.82
C VAL A 140 1.68 1.57 -15.50
N GLY A 141 0.85 1.41 -14.50
CA GLY A 141 1.09 1.89 -13.14
C GLY A 141 0.38 3.19 -12.81
N PHE A 142 1.12 4.17 -12.29
CA PHE A 142 0.57 5.48 -11.93
C PHE A 142 0.03 6.21 -13.17
N GLU A 143 -1.07 6.95 -13.04
CA GLU A 143 -1.75 7.72 -14.10
C GLU A 143 -2.38 6.86 -15.23
N SER A 144 -2.32 5.53 -15.16
CA SER A 144 -3.02 4.65 -16.10
C SER A 144 -4.41 4.27 -15.58
N GLU A 145 -5.38 4.13 -16.49
CA GLU A 145 -6.72 3.59 -16.19
C GLU A 145 -6.70 2.07 -15.91
N THR A 146 -5.62 1.41 -16.34
CA THR A 146 -5.45 -0.03 -16.19
C THR A 146 -4.26 -0.36 -15.29
N ASN A 147 -4.27 -1.57 -14.75
CA ASN A 147 -3.13 -2.14 -14.03
C ASN A 147 -3.07 -3.66 -14.23
N GLU A 148 -1.92 -4.24 -13.93
CA GLU A 148 -1.65 -5.67 -13.96
C GLU A 148 -0.58 -6.01 -12.92
N GLY A 149 -0.57 -7.25 -12.44
CA GLY A 149 0.41 -7.66 -11.43
C GLY A 149 0.25 -9.09 -10.95
N VAL A 150 0.86 -9.38 -9.82
CA VAL A 150 0.83 -10.67 -9.16
C VAL A 150 0.23 -10.51 -7.78
N LEU A 151 -0.83 -11.26 -7.49
CA LEU A 151 -1.37 -11.42 -6.15
C LEU A 151 -0.65 -12.58 -5.48
N LEU A 152 -0.08 -12.31 -4.32
CA LEU A 152 0.57 -13.26 -3.44
C LEU A 152 -0.33 -13.46 -2.22
N VAL A 153 -0.55 -14.69 -1.83
CA VAL A 153 -1.38 -15.06 -0.67
C VAL A 153 -0.61 -16.08 0.16
N ARG A 154 -0.53 -15.82 1.45
CA ARG A 154 0.07 -16.72 2.44
C ARG A 154 -1.03 -17.60 3.06
N ASP A 155 -0.80 -18.87 3.09
CA ASP A 155 -1.69 -19.82 3.76
C ASP A 155 -1.36 -19.98 5.26
N GLU A 156 -2.16 -20.75 5.98
CA GLU A 156 -1.96 -21.04 7.41
C GLU A 156 -0.63 -21.74 7.71
N GLY A 157 -0.05 -22.41 6.73
CA GLY A 157 1.24 -23.12 6.83
C GLY A 157 2.44 -22.23 6.45
N ASP A 158 2.26 -20.95 6.26
CA ASP A 158 3.27 -19.95 5.81
C ASP A 158 3.77 -20.18 4.36
N ALA A 159 3.13 -21.06 3.60
CA ALA A 159 3.41 -21.20 2.18
C ALA A 159 2.75 -20.08 1.37
N VAL A 160 3.45 -19.59 0.35
CA VAL A 160 2.97 -18.51 -0.49
C VAL A 160 2.51 -19.05 -1.84
N THR A 161 1.26 -18.81 -2.16
CA THR A 161 0.71 -19.01 -3.49
C THR A 161 0.71 -17.71 -4.28
N SER A 162 0.82 -17.80 -5.62
CA SER A 162 0.81 -16.62 -6.48
C SER A 162 -0.15 -16.78 -7.65
N ARG A 163 -0.81 -15.68 -8.02
CA ARG A 163 -1.70 -15.61 -9.19
C ARG A 163 -1.39 -14.34 -9.97
N THR A 164 -1.14 -14.47 -11.26
CA THR A 164 -0.95 -13.33 -12.17
C THR A 164 -2.33 -12.86 -12.65
N SER A 165 -2.57 -11.56 -12.58
CA SER A 165 -3.80 -10.97 -13.12
C SER A 165 -3.81 -11.06 -14.65
N PRO A 166 -4.98 -11.02 -15.29
CA PRO A 166 -5.07 -10.69 -16.70
C PRO A 166 -4.33 -9.39 -17.03
N PRO A 167 -3.74 -9.25 -18.23
CA PRO A 167 -3.05 -8.04 -18.63
C PRO A 167 -4.01 -6.85 -18.78
N SER A 168 -3.53 -5.67 -18.45
CA SER A 168 -4.22 -4.38 -18.69
C SER A 168 -5.67 -4.35 -18.19
N MET A 169 -5.94 -4.89 -17.00
CA MET A 169 -7.27 -4.82 -16.38
C MET A 169 -7.61 -3.39 -15.97
N ALA A 170 -8.87 -2.99 -16.18
CA ALA A 170 -9.40 -1.78 -15.54
C ALA A 170 -9.27 -1.88 -14.01
N LYS A 171 -8.96 -0.76 -13.35
CA LYS A 171 -8.63 -0.78 -11.90
C LYS A 171 -9.76 -1.28 -11.01
N ASP A 172 -11.02 -1.02 -11.37
CA ASP A 172 -12.21 -1.54 -10.68
C ASP A 172 -12.35 -3.05 -10.86
N ALA A 173 -12.17 -3.55 -12.10
CA ALA A 173 -12.18 -4.98 -12.38
C ALA A 173 -11.04 -5.71 -11.66
N LEU A 174 -9.85 -5.10 -11.60
CA LEU A 174 -8.70 -5.63 -10.87
C LEU A 174 -8.98 -5.71 -9.37
N ALA A 175 -9.62 -4.68 -8.80
CA ALA A 175 -10.00 -4.70 -7.39
C ALA A 175 -10.97 -5.86 -7.08
N GLY A 176 -12.00 -6.08 -7.93
CA GLY A 176 -12.88 -7.23 -7.83
C GLY A 176 -12.13 -8.56 -7.94
N TRP A 177 -11.24 -8.68 -8.93
CA TRP A 177 -10.41 -9.88 -9.13
C TRP A 177 -9.54 -10.18 -7.88
N ILE A 178 -8.93 -9.18 -7.27
CA ILE A 178 -8.15 -9.36 -6.03
C ILE A 178 -9.05 -9.86 -4.90
N LEU A 179 -10.19 -9.21 -4.65
CA LEU A 179 -11.11 -9.59 -3.57
C LEU A 179 -11.65 -11.01 -3.74
N ASP A 180 -12.04 -11.41 -4.96
CA ASP A 180 -12.50 -12.76 -5.24
C ASP A 180 -11.44 -13.82 -4.92
N HIS A 181 -10.17 -13.51 -5.17
CA HIS A 181 -9.08 -14.44 -4.87
C HIS A 181 -8.71 -14.46 -3.38
N LEU A 182 -8.90 -13.37 -2.64
CA LEU A 182 -8.74 -13.35 -1.18
C LEU A 182 -9.85 -14.16 -0.49
N LEU A 183 -11.10 -14.09 -0.98
CA LEU A 183 -12.22 -14.91 -0.51
C LEU A 183 -11.97 -16.39 -0.80
N THR A 184 -11.66 -16.74 -2.04
CA THR A 184 -11.44 -18.15 -2.43
C THR A 184 -10.13 -18.73 -1.89
N GLY A 185 -9.17 -17.89 -1.55
CA GLY A 185 -7.90 -18.24 -0.91
C GLY A 185 -7.98 -18.35 0.62
N GLY A 186 -9.14 -18.07 1.23
CA GLY A 186 -9.34 -18.19 2.67
C GLY A 186 -8.69 -17.07 3.51
N VAL A 187 -8.25 -15.99 2.88
CA VAL A 187 -7.70 -14.82 3.61
C VAL A 187 -8.80 -14.04 4.33
N ILE A 188 -9.95 -13.90 3.68
CA ILE A 188 -11.15 -13.28 4.25
C ILE A 188 -12.32 -14.30 4.23
N GLY A 189 -13.12 -14.30 5.31
CA GLY A 189 -14.32 -15.14 5.41
C GLY A 189 -15.57 -14.49 4.80
N TYR A 190 -16.62 -15.28 4.61
CA TYR A 190 -17.97 -14.81 4.29
C TYR A 190 -18.68 -14.38 5.57
#